data_937aca701da924610de95e01514d34d9
#
_entry.id   937aca701da924610de95e01514d34d9
#
_cell.length_a   1.000
_cell.length_b   1.000
_cell.length_c   1.000
_cell.angle_alpha   90.00
_cell.angle_beta   90.00
_cell.angle_gamma   90.00
#
_symmetry.space_group_name_H-M   'P 1'
#
loop_
_entity.id
_entity.type
_entity.pdbx_description
1 polymer ?
#
loop_
_entity_poly.entity_id
_entity_poly.type
_entity_poly.pdbx_seq_one_letter_code
_entity_poly.pdbx_strand_id
1 'polypeptide(L)'
;MPNQVQALVVGAGISGLTTAFALQKAGIDARIVEASARAGGLIQSERRDGYLVECGPQSFSGNASLTSLCRDLGILDRRILADSKAHRFVLIDGALRNVPMGPGLLASPLLGGGTRTALLRDIFGKSAAPDSDESVASFIRRKFSATLLDRLVGPFVSGIYAGDPEKLSLRAAFPFLYEAEQTSGSVLRGVYKVMKTRKAKHVALPRERPTLQTFRDGNDTLVRALAEKLGAYLSLETEVISIRPLDAGREPKSPRFRVGLRTSSGEELVETERLVLAVPTDKAGQLLAPLNPAFESQLCTVDYSAVGVVSLGYRKEDVGHSLAGFGFLVPRSSGLAVLGTVWNSSLFPGRAPEHHALLTSFVGGATNPEVIKQSPDELVALVHREIKPLIQLREGPIFSNVSVWPRALPQYNLGHTARLGAIDKHRAAYPGLYFAGNYLNGPAIGTCVEQALRVADEIRVSFAN
;
A
#
# COMPACT_ATOMS: atom_id res chain seq x y z
N MET A 1 -13.80 36.05 12.63
CA MET A 1 -12.97 35.21 13.53
C MET A 1 -12.55 33.99 12.74
N PRO A 2 -11.35 33.44 12.93
CA PRO A 2 -10.98 32.22 12.24
C PRO A 2 -11.96 31.10 12.63
N ASN A 3 -12.29 30.26 11.65
CA ASN A 3 -13.15 29.10 11.87
C ASN A 3 -12.39 28.09 12.76
N GLN A 4 -12.99 27.65 13.87
CA GLN A 4 -12.33 26.75 14.83
C GLN A 4 -12.91 25.35 14.71
N VAL A 5 -12.04 24.33 14.76
CA VAL A 5 -12.38 22.91 14.77
C VAL A 5 -11.51 22.17 15.80
N GLN A 6 -12.03 21.12 16.39
CA GLN A 6 -11.24 20.32 17.35
C GLN A 6 -10.11 19.55 16.63
N ALA A 7 -10.37 19.03 15.44
CA ALA A 7 -9.36 18.35 14.64
C ALA A 7 -9.46 18.74 13.16
N LEU A 8 -8.31 18.98 12.53
CA LEU A 8 -8.20 19.18 11.08
C LEU A 8 -7.35 18.04 10.51
N VAL A 9 -7.91 17.32 9.53
CA VAL A 9 -7.22 16.27 8.78
C VAL A 9 -6.88 16.79 7.39
N VAL A 10 -5.64 16.68 6.98
CA VAL A 10 -5.12 17.15 5.69
C VAL A 10 -4.84 15.96 4.79
N GLY A 11 -5.57 15.89 3.66
CA GLY A 11 -5.48 14.81 2.68
C GLY A 11 -6.59 13.76 2.82
N ALA A 12 -7.40 13.61 1.78
CA ALA A 12 -8.53 12.67 1.73
C ALA A 12 -8.18 11.33 1.03
N GLY A 13 -6.95 10.83 1.22
CA GLY A 13 -6.63 9.43 0.96
C GLY A 13 -7.28 8.52 2.02
N ILE A 14 -7.15 7.20 1.86
CA ILE A 14 -7.80 6.22 2.77
C ILE A 14 -7.44 6.45 4.25
N SER A 15 -6.20 6.86 4.54
CA SER A 15 -5.76 7.13 5.92
C SER A 15 -6.47 8.35 6.51
N GLY A 16 -6.52 9.47 5.76
CA GLY A 16 -7.19 10.70 6.22
C GLY A 16 -8.69 10.51 6.37
N LEU A 17 -9.35 9.92 5.37
CA LEU A 17 -10.80 9.63 5.41
C LEU A 17 -11.16 8.75 6.61
N THR A 18 -10.38 7.68 6.86
CA THR A 18 -10.61 6.78 7.99
C THR A 18 -10.40 7.50 9.33
N THR A 19 -9.36 8.32 9.44
CA THR A 19 -9.09 9.11 10.66
C THR A 19 -10.23 10.07 10.94
N ALA A 20 -10.64 10.88 9.94
CA ALA A 20 -11.73 11.84 10.09
C ALA A 20 -13.05 11.15 10.47
N PHE A 21 -13.41 10.05 9.79
CA PHE A 21 -14.60 9.27 10.09
C PHE A 21 -14.58 8.73 11.53
N ALA A 22 -13.45 8.18 11.98
CA ALA A 22 -13.32 7.63 13.32
C ALA A 22 -13.43 8.73 14.41
N LEU A 23 -12.87 9.91 14.18
CA LEU A 23 -12.99 11.06 15.06
C LEU A 23 -14.45 11.56 15.15
N GLN A 24 -15.11 11.71 14.00
CA GLN A 24 -16.53 12.09 13.94
C GLN A 24 -17.42 11.07 14.68
N LYS A 25 -17.18 9.77 14.46
CA LYS A 25 -17.89 8.69 15.16
C LYS A 25 -17.68 8.75 16.69
N ALA A 26 -16.55 9.27 17.13
CA ALA A 26 -16.24 9.50 18.55
C ALA A 26 -16.81 10.82 19.11
N GLY A 27 -17.54 11.61 18.32
CA GLY A 27 -18.15 12.88 18.74
C GLY A 27 -17.16 14.06 18.74
N ILE A 28 -16.01 13.94 18.06
CA ILE A 28 -15.01 15.00 17.90
C ILE A 28 -15.31 15.78 16.62
N ASP A 29 -15.40 17.11 16.70
CA ASP A 29 -15.57 17.98 15.53
C ASP A 29 -14.30 17.97 14.69
N ALA A 30 -14.29 17.06 13.70
CA ALA A 30 -13.15 16.85 12.80
C ALA A 30 -13.54 17.22 11.36
N ARG A 31 -12.82 18.17 10.77
CA ARG A 31 -12.90 18.50 9.33
C ARG A 31 -11.76 17.85 8.58
N ILE A 32 -12.00 17.51 7.32
CA ILE A 32 -10.98 17.00 6.41
C ILE A 32 -10.94 17.82 5.14
N VAL A 33 -9.75 18.17 4.69
CA VAL A 33 -9.50 18.96 3.48
C VAL A 33 -8.63 18.17 2.49
N GLU A 34 -8.95 18.31 1.20
CA GLU A 34 -8.26 17.66 0.09
C GLU A 34 -8.03 18.66 -1.04
N ALA A 35 -6.80 18.73 -1.54
CA ALA A 35 -6.42 19.67 -2.58
C ALA A 35 -7.03 19.33 -3.95
N SER A 36 -7.27 18.04 -4.22
CA SER A 36 -7.84 17.59 -5.50
C SER A 36 -9.38 17.64 -5.50
N ALA A 37 -9.96 17.56 -6.71
CA ALA A 37 -11.41 17.53 -6.91
C ALA A 37 -12.06 16.20 -6.51
N ARG A 38 -11.28 15.21 -6.05
CA ARG A 38 -11.79 13.90 -5.61
C ARG A 38 -11.12 13.40 -4.34
N ALA A 39 -11.85 12.67 -3.55
CA ALA A 39 -11.30 11.87 -2.45
C ALA A 39 -10.75 10.52 -2.94
N GLY A 40 -9.90 9.87 -2.12
CA GLY A 40 -9.44 8.50 -2.30
C GLY A 40 -7.94 8.34 -2.58
N GLY A 41 -7.25 9.40 -2.98
CA GLY A 41 -5.83 9.31 -3.29
C GLY A 41 -5.55 8.29 -4.41
N LEU A 42 -4.77 7.24 -4.09
CA LEU A 42 -4.44 6.18 -5.06
C LEU A 42 -5.57 5.17 -5.31
N ILE A 43 -6.63 5.17 -4.51
CA ILE A 43 -7.79 4.28 -4.70
C ILE A 43 -8.75 4.97 -5.65
N GLN A 44 -8.86 4.40 -6.85
CA GLN A 44 -9.74 4.88 -7.90
C GLN A 44 -10.17 3.69 -8.76
N SER A 45 -11.47 3.58 -9.02
CA SER A 45 -12.04 2.59 -9.91
C SER A 45 -12.81 3.28 -11.02
N GLU A 46 -12.73 2.74 -12.22
CA GLU A 46 -13.44 3.28 -13.39
C GLU A 46 -14.23 2.17 -14.08
N ARG A 47 -15.44 2.53 -14.51
CA ARG A 47 -16.26 1.64 -15.35
C ARG A 47 -16.40 2.27 -16.73
N ARG A 48 -15.89 1.57 -17.75
CA ARG A 48 -15.94 2.01 -19.14
C ARG A 48 -16.07 0.80 -20.08
N ASP A 49 -16.95 0.89 -21.06
CA ASP A 49 -17.18 -0.15 -22.09
C ASP A 49 -17.47 -1.54 -21.49
N GLY A 50 -18.17 -1.59 -20.35
CA GLY A 50 -18.48 -2.82 -19.62
C GLY A 50 -17.33 -3.38 -18.77
N TYR A 51 -16.13 -2.80 -18.85
CA TYR A 51 -15.01 -3.15 -17.98
C TYR A 51 -15.03 -2.32 -16.69
N LEU A 52 -14.67 -2.97 -15.58
CA LEU A 52 -14.41 -2.30 -14.30
C LEU A 52 -12.92 -2.43 -13.99
N VAL A 53 -12.21 -1.32 -14.11
CA VAL A 53 -10.76 -1.23 -13.88
C VAL A 53 -10.44 -0.55 -12.56
N GLU A 54 -9.38 -1.02 -11.91
CA GLU A 54 -8.76 -0.34 -10.79
C GLU A 54 -7.56 0.47 -11.30
N CYS A 55 -7.57 1.77 -11.12
CA CYS A 55 -6.48 2.65 -11.55
C CYS A 55 -5.27 2.59 -10.61
N GLY A 56 -5.43 2.00 -9.43
CA GLY A 56 -4.40 1.83 -8.41
C GLY A 56 -4.35 0.40 -7.88
N PRO A 57 -4.55 0.16 -6.57
CA PRO A 57 -4.51 -1.17 -5.98
C PRO A 57 -5.65 -2.06 -6.52
N GLN A 58 -5.29 -3.22 -7.07
CA GLN A 58 -6.25 -4.15 -7.72
C GLN A 58 -7.11 -4.91 -6.71
N SER A 59 -6.57 -5.15 -5.54
CA SER A 59 -7.22 -5.88 -4.45
C SER A 59 -6.51 -5.53 -3.13
N PHE A 60 -7.10 -5.92 -2.04
CA PHE A 60 -6.50 -5.73 -0.72
C PHE A 60 -6.65 -6.98 0.15
N SER A 61 -5.74 -7.16 1.09
CA SER A 61 -5.86 -8.19 2.13
C SER A 61 -6.75 -7.67 3.25
N GLY A 62 -7.74 -8.46 3.64
CA GLY A 62 -8.60 -8.14 4.77
C GLY A 62 -7.85 -8.25 6.10
N ASN A 63 -8.22 -7.38 7.05
CA ASN A 63 -7.90 -7.49 8.47
C ASN A 63 -9.11 -7.09 9.32
N ALA A 64 -9.03 -7.31 10.64
CA ALA A 64 -10.14 -7.02 11.55
C ALA A 64 -10.57 -5.54 11.53
N SER A 65 -9.62 -4.62 11.46
CA SER A 65 -9.86 -3.18 11.42
C SER A 65 -10.64 -2.76 10.18
N LEU A 66 -10.20 -3.22 9.00
CA LEU A 66 -10.90 -2.95 7.74
C LEU A 66 -12.29 -3.59 7.70
N THR A 67 -12.43 -4.79 8.23
CA THR A 67 -13.74 -5.46 8.32
C THR A 67 -14.70 -4.73 9.24
N SER A 68 -14.21 -4.23 10.38
CA SER A 68 -15.00 -3.39 11.26
C SER A 68 -15.43 -2.09 10.59
N LEU A 69 -14.50 -1.42 9.89
CA LEU A 69 -14.79 -0.21 9.12
C LEU A 69 -15.86 -0.47 8.04
N CYS A 70 -15.73 -1.55 7.26
CA CYS A 70 -16.74 -1.91 6.26
C CYS A 70 -18.13 -2.17 6.87
N ARG A 71 -18.19 -2.72 8.08
CA ARG A 71 -19.45 -2.92 8.83
C ARG A 71 -20.04 -1.59 9.25
N ASP A 72 -19.24 -0.69 9.82
CA ASP A 72 -19.66 0.65 10.24
C ASP A 72 -20.18 1.49 9.08
N LEU A 73 -19.62 1.28 7.88
CA LEU A 73 -20.03 1.94 6.64
C LEU A 73 -21.23 1.28 5.95
N GLY A 74 -21.64 0.07 6.37
CA GLY A 74 -22.74 -0.68 5.74
C GLY A 74 -22.40 -1.27 4.37
N ILE A 75 -21.11 -1.52 4.09
CA ILE A 75 -20.64 -2.03 2.79
C ILE A 75 -20.00 -3.43 2.87
N LEU A 76 -20.17 -4.12 3.97
CA LEU A 76 -19.53 -5.42 4.22
C LEU A 76 -19.93 -6.49 3.21
N ASP A 77 -21.19 -6.49 2.82
CA ASP A 77 -21.84 -7.40 1.86
C ASP A 77 -21.45 -7.12 0.40
N ARG A 78 -20.87 -5.95 0.12
CA ARG A 78 -20.37 -5.60 -1.23
C ARG A 78 -19.00 -6.18 -1.51
N ARG A 79 -18.33 -6.80 -0.52
CA ARG A 79 -17.01 -7.41 -0.71
C ARG A 79 -17.10 -8.70 -1.52
N ILE A 80 -16.11 -8.91 -2.38
CA ILE A 80 -15.87 -10.15 -3.13
C ILE A 80 -14.53 -10.71 -2.68
N LEU A 81 -14.51 -11.97 -2.29
CA LEU A 81 -13.28 -12.67 -1.89
C LEU A 81 -12.70 -13.39 -3.11
N ALA A 82 -11.40 -13.27 -3.32
CA ALA A 82 -10.69 -14.09 -4.29
C ALA A 82 -10.64 -15.55 -3.81
N ASP A 83 -10.59 -16.49 -4.75
CA ASP A 83 -10.32 -17.87 -4.40
C ASP A 83 -8.94 -17.99 -3.76
N SER A 84 -8.89 -18.44 -2.51
CA SER A 84 -7.65 -18.65 -1.77
C SER A 84 -6.72 -19.71 -2.39
N LYS A 85 -7.26 -20.56 -3.27
CA LYS A 85 -6.54 -21.60 -4.01
C LYS A 85 -6.07 -21.12 -5.40
N ALA A 86 -6.37 -19.89 -5.80
CA ALA A 86 -5.95 -19.35 -7.09
C ALA A 86 -4.42 -19.47 -7.24
N HIS A 87 -3.99 -20.12 -8.31
CA HIS A 87 -2.58 -20.31 -8.63
C HIS A 87 -1.89 -18.96 -8.82
N ARG A 88 -0.63 -18.89 -8.38
CA ARG A 88 0.25 -17.74 -8.59
C ARG A 88 1.42 -18.18 -9.43
N PHE A 89 1.76 -17.38 -10.42
CA PHE A 89 2.83 -17.72 -11.33
C PHE A 89 4.01 -16.74 -11.21
N VAL A 90 5.16 -17.21 -11.60
CA VAL A 90 6.37 -16.40 -11.80
C VAL A 90 6.98 -16.76 -13.14
N LEU A 91 7.50 -15.76 -13.84
CA LEU A 91 8.21 -15.97 -15.10
C LEU A 91 9.60 -16.54 -14.81
N ILE A 92 9.89 -17.75 -15.31
CA ILE A 92 11.20 -18.40 -15.18
C ILE A 92 11.56 -19.05 -16.50
N ASP A 93 12.74 -18.74 -17.03
CA ASP A 93 13.26 -19.30 -18.27
C ASP A 93 12.24 -19.19 -19.43
N GLY A 94 11.60 -18.01 -19.56
CA GLY A 94 10.64 -17.71 -20.62
C GLY A 94 9.25 -18.34 -20.44
N ALA A 95 8.97 -19.05 -19.35
CA ALA A 95 7.70 -19.71 -19.11
C ALA A 95 7.09 -19.35 -17.76
N LEU A 96 5.75 -19.28 -17.69
CA LEU A 96 5.02 -19.08 -16.45
C LEU A 96 5.03 -20.36 -15.61
N ARG A 97 5.65 -20.31 -14.44
CA ARG A 97 5.77 -21.42 -13.49
C ARG A 97 4.89 -21.19 -12.28
N ASN A 98 4.05 -22.16 -11.95
CA ASN A 98 3.22 -22.08 -10.75
C ASN A 98 4.09 -22.10 -9.49
N VAL A 99 3.81 -21.16 -8.56
CA VAL A 99 4.45 -21.08 -7.24
C VAL A 99 3.58 -21.82 -6.23
N PRO A 100 3.97 -23.03 -5.80
CA PRO A 100 3.21 -23.77 -4.81
C PRO A 100 3.18 -23.02 -3.48
N MET A 101 2.04 -23.05 -2.80
CA MET A 101 1.88 -22.46 -1.49
C MET A 101 2.20 -23.47 -0.38
N GLY A 102 2.79 -22.99 0.73
CA GLY A 102 3.08 -23.81 1.90
C GLY A 102 4.20 -24.86 1.66
N PRO A 103 4.10 -26.06 2.26
CA PRO A 103 5.18 -27.07 2.21
C PRO A 103 5.53 -27.53 0.79
N GLY A 104 4.60 -27.46 -0.16
CA GLY A 104 4.84 -27.81 -1.56
C GLY A 104 5.93 -26.95 -2.23
N LEU A 105 6.18 -25.75 -1.72
CA LEU A 105 7.26 -24.90 -2.22
C LEU A 105 8.64 -25.55 -1.98
N LEU A 106 8.85 -26.23 -0.87
CA LEU A 106 10.12 -26.90 -0.52
C LEU A 106 10.47 -28.01 -1.52
N ALA A 107 9.46 -28.69 -2.05
CA ALA A 107 9.63 -29.74 -3.05
C ALA A 107 9.74 -29.18 -4.49
N SER A 108 9.39 -27.90 -4.68
CA SER A 108 9.33 -27.28 -6.00
C SER A 108 10.73 -27.15 -6.64
N PRO A 109 10.86 -27.39 -7.96
CA PRO A 109 12.09 -27.12 -8.69
C PRO A 109 12.46 -25.62 -8.77
N LEU A 110 11.54 -24.73 -8.40
CA LEU A 110 11.79 -23.29 -8.29
C LEU A 110 12.90 -22.97 -7.28
N LEU A 111 13.00 -23.79 -6.22
CA LEU A 111 14.09 -23.71 -5.26
C LEU A 111 15.25 -24.58 -5.77
N GLY A 112 16.30 -23.99 -6.28
CA GLY A 112 17.53 -24.72 -6.62
C GLY A 112 18.10 -25.48 -5.41
N GLY A 113 19.00 -26.46 -5.65
CA GLY A 113 19.61 -27.28 -4.59
C GLY A 113 20.26 -26.45 -3.48
N GLY A 114 20.97 -25.38 -3.84
CA GLY A 114 21.57 -24.44 -2.87
C GLY A 114 20.57 -23.77 -1.94
N THR A 115 19.36 -23.45 -2.41
CA THR A 115 18.30 -22.90 -1.54
C THR A 115 17.80 -23.95 -0.55
N ARG A 116 17.63 -25.22 -0.98
CA ARG A 116 17.16 -26.28 -0.09
C ARG A 116 18.17 -26.56 1.04
N THR A 117 19.45 -26.61 0.71
CA THR A 117 20.51 -26.79 1.73
C THR A 117 20.58 -25.61 2.69
N ALA A 118 20.37 -24.38 2.19
CA ALA A 118 20.31 -23.18 3.04
C ALA A 118 19.10 -23.16 3.96
N LEU A 119 17.93 -23.61 3.52
CA LEU A 119 16.74 -23.77 4.36
C LEU A 119 16.98 -24.78 5.50
N LEU A 120 17.63 -25.92 5.20
CA LEU A 120 18.01 -26.89 6.23
C LEU A 120 19.02 -26.29 7.22
N ARG A 121 20.04 -25.57 6.72
CA ARG A 121 20.99 -24.86 7.57
C ARG A 121 20.31 -23.82 8.47
N ASP A 122 19.31 -23.08 7.98
CA ASP A 122 18.55 -22.13 8.81
C ASP A 122 17.77 -22.84 9.91
N ILE A 123 17.16 -24.00 9.63
CA ILE A 123 16.40 -24.76 10.63
C ILE A 123 17.32 -25.26 11.77
N PHE A 124 18.50 -25.78 11.46
CA PHE A 124 19.39 -26.40 12.43
C PHE A 124 20.47 -25.46 12.97
N GLY A 125 20.76 -24.37 12.26
CA GLY A 125 21.78 -23.40 12.64
C GLY A 125 21.27 -22.35 13.64
N LYS A 126 22.22 -21.65 14.22
CA LYS A 126 22.00 -20.39 14.93
C LYS A 126 22.90 -19.35 14.27
N SER A 127 22.34 -18.31 13.71
CA SER A 127 23.14 -17.17 13.24
C SER A 127 22.66 -15.91 13.93
N ALA A 128 23.61 -15.09 14.37
CA ALA A 128 23.27 -13.74 14.85
C ALA A 128 22.79 -12.89 13.68
N ALA A 129 21.70 -12.17 13.88
CA ALA A 129 21.31 -11.11 12.96
C ALA A 129 22.29 -9.95 13.09
N PRO A 130 22.56 -9.21 12.00
CA PRO A 130 23.37 -8.00 12.08
C PRO A 130 22.71 -6.94 12.99
N ASP A 131 23.53 -6.17 13.69
CA ASP A 131 23.06 -5.03 14.50
C ASP A 131 22.63 -3.86 13.59
N SER A 132 23.17 -3.79 12.38
CA SER A 132 22.86 -2.76 11.39
C SER A 132 21.61 -3.09 10.58
N ASP A 133 20.96 -2.05 10.04
CA ASP A 133 19.86 -2.20 9.11
C ASP A 133 20.34 -2.91 7.83
N GLU A 134 19.67 -3.98 7.43
CA GLU A 134 20.04 -4.86 6.33
C GLU A 134 19.00 -4.81 5.22
N SER A 135 19.45 -4.81 3.94
CA SER A 135 18.53 -4.89 2.82
C SER A 135 17.90 -6.27 2.69
N VAL A 136 16.70 -6.32 2.09
CA VAL A 136 16.02 -7.60 1.79
C VAL A 136 16.92 -8.50 0.95
N ALA A 137 17.63 -7.95 -0.04
CA ALA A 137 18.52 -8.73 -0.90
C ALA A 137 19.71 -9.31 -0.13
N SER A 138 20.37 -8.49 0.71
CA SER A 138 21.47 -8.93 1.56
C SER A 138 21.03 -10.05 2.50
N PHE A 139 19.89 -9.85 3.18
CA PHE A 139 19.31 -10.86 4.07
C PHE A 139 19.03 -12.19 3.36
N ILE A 140 18.40 -12.15 2.18
CA ILE A 140 18.05 -13.38 1.45
C ILE A 140 19.31 -14.10 0.94
N ARG A 141 20.32 -13.36 0.48
CA ARG A 141 21.61 -13.99 0.08
C ARG A 141 22.34 -14.59 1.26
N ARG A 142 22.37 -13.91 2.39
CA ARG A 142 23.03 -14.38 3.61
C ARG A 142 22.37 -15.63 4.21
N LYS A 143 21.05 -15.62 4.26
CA LYS A 143 20.28 -16.70 4.91
C LYS A 143 19.95 -17.86 3.99
N PHE A 144 19.76 -17.60 2.72
CA PHE A 144 19.23 -18.56 1.76
C PHE A 144 20.10 -18.63 0.49
N SER A 145 19.71 -17.94 -0.59
CA SER A 145 20.47 -17.95 -1.84
C SER A 145 20.13 -16.80 -2.77
N ALA A 146 21.05 -16.49 -3.70
CA ALA A 146 20.79 -15.57 -4.78
C ALA A 146 19.68 -16.05 -5.72
N THR A 147 19.54 -17.36 -5.93
CA THR A 147 18.47 -17.96 -6.74
C THR A 147 17.08 -17.69 -6.14
N LEU A 148 16.93 -17.80 -4.82
CA LEU A 148 15.68 -17.49 -4.14
C LEU A 148 15.34 -16.00 -4.27
N LEU A 149 16.36 -15.16 -4.15
CA LEU A 149 16.20 -13.72 -4.33
C LEU A 149 15.69 -13.40 -5.75
N ASP A 150 16.37 -13.88 -6.77
CA ASP A 150 16.03 -13.58 -8.16
C ASP A 150 14.67 -14.14 -8.56
N ARG A 151 14.40 -15.41 -8.28
CA ARG A 151 13.21 -16.11 -8.80
C ARG A 151 11.92 -15.84 -8.02
N LEU A 152 12.00 -15.53 -6.73
CA LEU A 152 10.80 -15.42 -5.89
C LEU A 152 10.74 -14.11 -5.09
N VAL A 153 11.79 -13.77 -4.32
CA VAL A 153 11.71 -12.65 -3.39
C VAL A 153 11.77 -11.32 -4.12
N GLY A 154 12.65 -11.18 -5.12
CA GLY A 154 12.74 -9.98 -5.95
C GLY A 154 11.43 -9.65 -6.67
N PRO A 155 10.84 -10.59 -7.44
CA PRO A 155 9.52 -10.42 -8.03
C PRO A 155 8.43 -10.08 -7.01
N PHE A 156 8.44 -10.70 -5.84
CA PHE A 156 7.49 -10.43 -4.77
C PHE A 156 7.64 -9.00 -4.21
N VAL A 157 8.87 -8.55 -3.98
CA VAL A 157 9.16 -7.15 -3.57
C VAL A 157 8.71 -6.17 -4.63
N SER A 158 9.00 -6.44 -5.91
CA SER A 158 8.55 -5.62 -7.03
C SER A 158 7.02 -5.58 -7.14
N GLY A 159 6.34 -6.70 -6.90
CA GLY A 159 4.88 -6.79 -6.96
C GLY A 159 4.15 -6.07 -5.82
N ILE A 160 4.75 -5.96 -4.62
CA ILE A 160 4.11 -5.33 -3.45
C ILE A 160 4.53 -3.87 -3.29
N TYR A 161 5.83 -3.58 -3.44
CA TYR A 161 6.40 -2.26 -3.19
C TYR A 161 6.76 -1.51 -4.47
N ALA A 162 6.69 -2.16 -5.63
CA ALA A 162 7.34 -1.69 -6.85
C ALA A 162 8.79 -1.24 -6.54
N GLY A 163 9.46 -1.96 -5.63
CA GLY A 163 10.67 -1.56 -4.94
C GLY A 163 11.91 -2.29 -5.43
N ASP A 164 13.05 -1.82 -4.90
CA ASP A 164 14.35 -2.43 -5.11
C ASP A 164 14.76 -3.25 -3.88
N PRO A 165 14.83 -4.59 -3.94
CA PRO A 165 15.25 -5.42 -2.81
C PRO A 165 16.67 -5.11 -2.32
N GLU A 166 17.53 -4.49 -3.15
CA GLU A 166 18.87 -4.06 -2.75
C GLU A 166 18.85 -2.86 -1.80
N LYS A 167 17.82 -2.02 -1.89
CA LYS A 167 17.67 -0.80 -1.10
C LYS A 167 16.66 -0.95 0.03
N LEU A 168 15.66 -1.81 -0.14
CA LEU A 168 14.55 -1.96 0.80
C LEU A 168 15.03 -2.58 2.11
N SER A 169 14.80 -1.92 3.25
CA SER A 169 15.13 -2.40 4.59
C SER A 169 14.28 -3.62 4.95
N LEU A 170 14.92 -4.71 5.38
CA LEU A 170 14.21 -5.88 5.90
C LEU A 170 13.36 -5.51 7.14
N ARG A 171 13.96 -4.73 8.05
CA ARG A 171 13.32 -4.34 9.31
C ARG A 171 12.09 -3.48 9.08
N ALA A 172 12.14 -2.57 8.12
CA ALA A 172 11.02 -1.66 7.84
C ALA A 172 9.94 -2.32 6.97
N ALA A 173 10.32 -3.09 5.94
CA ALA A 173 9.37 -3.67 4.99
C ALA A 173 8.79 -5.02 5.45
N PHE A 174 9.59 -5.81 6.15
CA PHE A 174 9.22 -7.16 6.61
C PHE A 174 9.59 -7.38 8.09
N PRO A 175 9.06 -6.55 9.02
CA PRO A 175 9.42 -6.60 10.45
C PRO A 175 9.23 -8.00 11.04
N PHE A 176 8.24 -8.74 10.56
CA PHE A 176 7.99 -10.11 10.98
C PHE A 176 9.15 -11.08 10.71
N LEU A 177 9.83 -10.96 9.56
CA LEU A 177 10.99 -11.80 9.24
C LEU A 177 12.21 -11.39 10.08
N TYR A 178 12.40 -10.08 10.26
CA TYR A 178 13.43 -9.54 11.12
C TYR A 178 13.27 -10.03 12.58
N GLU A 179 12.09 -9.89 13.16
CA GLU A 179 11.80 -10.37 14.52
C GLU A 179 11.96 -11.89 14.67
N ALA A 180 11.56 -12.65 13.64
CA ALA A 180 11.70 -14.09 13.64
C ALA A 180 13.17 -14.53 13.74
N GLU A 181 14.06 -13.87 13.01
CA GLU A 181 15.51 -14.14 13.12
C GLU A 181 16.07 -13.71 14.47
N GLN A 182 15.75 -12.48 14.92
CA GLN A 182 16.22 -11.95 16.21
C GLN A 182 15.87 -12.87 17.39
N THR A 183 14.63 -13.36 17.42
CA THR A 183 14.12 -14.14 18.56
C THR A 183 14.57 -15.60 18.56
N SER A 184 14.98 -16.13 17.42
CA SER A 184 15.22 -17.59 17.28
C SER A 184 16.57 -17.95 16.66
N GLY A 185 17.33 -16.97 16.15
CA GLY A 185 18.54 -17.20 15.35
C GLY A 185 18.28 -17.97 14.06
N SER A 186 17.00 -18.19 13.71
CA SER A 186 16.51 -18.90 12.53
C SER A 186 15.21 -18.26 12.09
N VAL A 187 15.10 -17.96 10.82
CA VAL A 187 13.88 -17.38 10.24
C VAL A 187 12.74 -18.38 10.30
N LEU A 188 12.96 -19.62 9.90
CA LEU A 188 11.91 -20.65 9.83
C LEU A 188 11.38 -21.03 11.21
N ARG A 189 12.28 -21.23 12.20
CA ARG A 189 11.86 -21.48 13.59
C ARG A 189 11.15 -20.29 14.20
N GLY A 190 11.65 -19.08 13.94
CA GLY A 190 11.04 -17.83 14.42
C GLY A 190 9.65 -17.62 13.87
N VAL A 191 9.46 -17.78 12.55
CA VAL A 191 8.17 -17.72 11.88
C VAL A 191 7.19 -18.73 12.52
N TYR A 192 7.62 -19.99 12.71
CA TYR A 192 6.79 -21.01 13.36
C TYR A 192 6.38 -20.59 14.79
N LYS A 193 7.34 -20.09 15.58
CA LYS A 193 7.11 -19.62 16.96
C LYS A 193 6.12 -18.46 17.02
N VAL A 194 6.33 -17.44 16.18
CA VAL A 194 5.44 -16.27 16.11
C VAL A 194 4.05 -16.66 15.63
N MET A 195 3.94 -17.57 14.65
CA MET A 195 2.64 -18.10 14.21
C MET A 195 1.93 -18.86 15.32
N LYS A 196 2.66 -19.65 16.10
CA LYS A 196 2.10 -20.38 17.27
C LYS A 196 1.63 -19.43 18.38
N THR A 197 2.42 -18.40 18.70
CA THR A 197 2.08 -17.40 19.72
C THR A 197 0.88 -16.54 19.30
N ARG A 198 0.85 -16.12 18.04
CA ARG A 198 -0.33 -15.43 17.48
C ARG A 198 -1.58 -16.31 17.50
N LYS A 199 -1.42 -17.62 17.30
CA LYS A 199 -2.51 -18.59 17.48
C LYS A 199 -3.04 -18.62 18.92
N ALA A 200 -2.19 -18.54 19.91
CA ALA A 200 -2.58 -18.59 21.32
C ALA A 200 -3.22 -17.30 21.83
N LYS A 201 -2.80 -16.11 21.32
CA LYS A 201 -3.31 -14.82 21.76
C LYS A 201 -4.66 -14.40 21.14
N HIS A 202 -5.12 -15.05 20.09
CA HIS A 202 -6.30 -14.65 19.30
C HIS A 202 -7.52 -15.58 19.48
N VAL A 203 -7.78 -16.05 20.68
CA VAL A 203 -8.96 -16.90 20.98
C VAL A 203 -10.29 -16.14 20.91
N ALA A 204 -10.31 -14.80 20.86
CA ALA A 204 -11.50 -13.99 21.07
C ALA A 204 -12.19 -13.37 19.84
N LEU A 205 -11.63 -13.46 18.64
CA LEU A 205 -12.28 -12.93 17.44
C LEU A 205 -12.30 -13.95 16.29
N PRO A 206 -13.40 -14.05 15.52
CA PRO A 206 -13.46 -14.91 14.34
C PRO A 206 -12.32 -14.55 13.39
N ARG A 207 -11.46 -15.52 13.08
CA ARG A 207 -10.36 -15.34 12.15
C ARG A 207 -10.89 -15.16 10.74
N GLU A 208 -10.91 -13.94 10.23
CA GLU A 208 -10.79 -13.79 8.79
C GLU A 208 -9.37 -14.23 8.40
N ARG A 209 -9.28 -15.31 7.62
CA ARG A 209 -8.01 -15.64 6.95
C ARG A 209 -7.66 -14.44 6.07
N PRO A 210 -6.39 -13.99 6.01
CA PRO A 210 -6.00 -12.92 5.11
C PRO A 210 -6.24 -13.41 3.67
N THR A 211 -7.42 -13.12 3.17
CA THR A 211 -7.86 -13.45 1.80
C THR A 211 -7.87 -12.17 1.02
N LEU A 212 -7.37 -12.23 -0.20
CA LEU A 212 -7.46 -11.10 -1.12
C LEU A 212 -8.92 -10.85 -1.44
N GLN A 213 -9.29 -9.59 -1.44
CA GLN A 213 -10.67 -9.17 -1.65
C GLN A 213 -10.73 -7.83 -2.40
N THR A 214 -11.87 -7.55 -2.94
CA THR A 214 -12.24 -6.30 -3.61
C THR A 214 -13.71 -6.00 -3.33
N PHE A 215 -14.23 -4.90 -3.83
CA PHE A 215 -15.66 -4.63 -3.82
C PHE A 215 -16.26 -4.88 -5.22
N ARG A 216 -17.55 -5.23 -5.23
CA ARG A 216 -18.30 -5.54 -6.46
C ARG A 216 -18.25 -4.38 -7.47
N ASP A 217 -18.32 -3.15 -6.98
CA ASP A 217 -18.34 -1.94 -7.80
C ASP A 217 -16.99 -1.20 -7.85
N GLY A 218 -15.90 -1.89 -7.45
CA GLY A 218 -14.56 -1.34 -7.40
C GLY A 218 -14.11 -0.95 -6.00
N ASN A 219 -12.80 -0.83 -5.82
CA ASN A 219 -12.20 -0.53 -4.52
C ASN A 219 -12.53 0.88 -4.02
N ASP A 220 -12.89 1.79 -4.91
CA ASP A 220 -13.37 3.13 -4.56
C ASP A 220 -14.72 3.13 -3.81
N THR A 221 -15.43 2.00 -3.77
CA THR A 221 -16.61 1.80 -2.91
C THR A 221 -16.31 2.16 -1.46
N LEU A 222 -15.12 1.80 -0.95
CA LEU A 222 -14.70 2.14 0.40
C LEU A 222 -14.52 3.65 0.58
N VAL A 223 -13.89 4.28 -0.38
CA VAL A 223 -13.64 5.74 -0.38
C VAL A 223 -14.94 6.53 -0.48
N ARG A 224 -15.81 6.14 -1.42
CA ARG A 224 -17.13 6.79 -1.61
C ARG A 224 -17.99 6.69 -0.36
N ALA A 225 -18.03 5.52 0.27
CA ALA A 225 -18.78 5.32 1.51
C ALA A 225 -18.24 6.19 2.67
N LEU A 226 -16.92 6.34 2.79
CA LEU A 226 -16.31 7.23 3.77
C LEU A 226 -16.62 8.70 3.47
N ALA A 227 -16.49 9.13 2.22
CA ALA A 227 -16.78 10.49 1.79
C ALA A 227 -18.26 10.85 2.00
N GLU A 228 -19.18 9.93 1.69
CA GLU A 228 -20.61 10.07 1.93
C GLU A 228 -20.93 10.25 3.43
N LYS A 229 -20.31 9.44 4.29
CA LYS A 229 -20.50 9.55 5.74
C LYS A 229 -19.95 10.85 6.32
N LEU A 230 -18.84 11.36 5.77
CA LEU A 230 -18.26 12.62 6.18
C LEU A 230 -19.08 13.82 5.68
N GLY A 231 -19.71 13.74 4.52
CA GLY A 231 -20.59 14.77 4.00
C GLY A 231 -19.97 16.16 4.03
N ALA A 232 -20.61 17.10 4.72
CA ALA A 232 -20.16 18.51 4.82
C ALA A 232 -18.83 18.70 5.58
N TYR A 233 -18.33 17.69 6.26
CA TYR A 233 -17.03 17.75 6.94
C TYR A 233 -15.84 17.50 5.98
N LEU A 234 -16.09 17.06 4.74
CA LEU A 234 -15.10 16.89 3.69
C LEU A 234 -15.14 18.06 2.73
N SER A 235 -14.04 18.80 2.63
CA SER A 235 -13.84 19.87 1.65
C SER A 235 -12.83 19.45 0.60
N LEU A 236 -13.28 19.27 -0.63
CA LEU A 236 -12.44 19.04 -1.81
C LEU A 236 -11.96 20.39 -2.37
N GLU A 237 -11.01 20.36 -3.32
CA GLU A 237 -10.43 21.58 -3.94
C GLU A 237 -9.97 22.60 -2.90
N THR A 238 -9.50 22.09 -1.75
CA THR A 238 -9.09 22.89 -0.60
C THR A 238 -7.64 22.52 -0.24
N GLU A 239 -6.72 23.38 -0.68
CA GLU A 239 -5.28 23.19 -0.47
C GLU A 239 -4.81 23.82 0.83
N VAL A 240 -4.06 23.09 1.65
CA VAL A 240 -3.33 23.66 2.78
C VAL A 240 -2.08 24.36 2.26
N ILE A 241 -1.98 25.66 2.52
CA ILE A 241 -0.86 26.51 2.05
C ILE A 241 0.09 26.95 3.16
N SER A 242 -0.35 26.90 4.41
CA SER A 242 0.52 27.23 5.55
C SER A 242 0.03 26.57 6.83
N ILE A 243 0.99 26.27 7.71
CA ILE A 243 0.74 25.80 9.07
C ILE A 243 1.60 26.64 10.00
N ARG A 244 0.98 27.19 11.05
CA ARG A 244 1.68 27.95 12.09
C ARG A 244 1.28 27.45 13.47
N PRO A 245 2.22 27.23 14.38
CA PRO A 245 1.87 26.93 15.76
C PRO A 245 1.26 28.17 16.40
N LEU A 246 0.33 27.98 17.29
CA LEU A 246 -0.19 29.01 18.17
C LEU A 246 0.41 28.81 19.56
N ASP A 247 0.71 29.89 20.24
CA ASP A 247 1.03 29.84 21.65
C ASP A 247 -0.24 29.40 22.40
N ALA A 248 -0.41 28.08 22.49
CA ALA A 248 -1.45 27.51 23.31
C ALA A 248 -1.11 27.87 24.76
N GLY A 249 -1.85 28.79 25.33
CA GLY A 249 -1.83 29.02 26.77
C GLY A 249 -1.98 27.65 27.49
N ARG A 250 -1.78 27.61 28.78
CA ARG A 250 -1.88 26.33 29.57
C ARG A 250 -3.28 25.68 29.54
N GLU A 251 -4.22 26.22 28.79
CA GLU A 251 -5.58 25.67 28.71
C GLU A 251 -5.63 24.45 27.78
N PRO A 252 -6.15 23.31 28.26
CA PRO A 252 -6.15 22.03 27.52
C PRO A 252 -6.87 22.03 26.17
N LYS A 253 -7.84 22.92 25.96
CA LYS A 253 -8.72 22.98 24.79
C LYS A 253 -8.47 24.20 23.87
N SER A 254 -7.31 24.84 23.99
CA SER A 254 -6.95 25.96 23.14
C SER A 254 -6.45 25.46 21.77
N PRO A 255 -6.76 26.17 20.67
CA PRO A 255 -6.19 25.89 19.36
C PRO A 255 -4.66 25.92 19.42
N ARG A 256 -4.03 24.92 18.79
CA ARG A 256 -2.57 24.75 18.76
C ARG A 256 -1.96 25.11 17.43
N PHE A 257 -2.76 25.08 16.38
CA PHE A 257 -2.33 25.36 15.02
C PHE A 257 -3.31 26.31 14.33
N ARG A 258 -2.74 27.25 13.56
CA ARG A 258 -3.47 28.05 12.57
C ARG A 258 -3.03 27.56 11.21
N VAL A 259 -4.01 27.15 10.40
CA VAL A 259 -3.81 26.55 9.08
C VAL A 259 -4.43 27.46 8.05
N GLY A 260 -3.62 27.88 7.06
CA GLY A 260 -4.09 28.60 5.90
C GLY A 260 -4.55 27.61 4.82
N LEU A 261 -5.77 27.85 4.34
CA LEU A 261 -6.41 27.06 3.29
C LEU A 261 -6.63 27.94 2.06
N ARG A 262 -6.41 27.37 0.88
CA ARG A 262 -6.79 27.97 -0.41
C ARG A 262 -7.95 27.18 -0.98
N THR A 263 -9.05 27.87 -1.26
CA THR A 263 -10.28 27.33 -1.84
C THR A 263 -10.58 28.04 -3.15
N SER A 264 -11.59 27.59 -3.90
CA SER A 264 -12.08 28.27 -5.09
C SER A 264 -12.64 29.69 -4.80
N SER A 265 -13.07 29.96 -3.56
CA SER A 265 -13.60 31.24 -3.11
C SER A 265 -12.55 32.21 -2.54
N GLY A 266 -11.29 31.75 -2.37
CA GLY A 266 -10.18 32.52 -1.81
C GLY A 266 -9.44 31.82 -0.70
N GLU A 267 -8.68 32.59 0.08
CA GLU A 267 -7.93 32.05 1.20
C GLU A 267 -8.71 32.23 2.50
N GLU A 268 -8.69 31.18 3.33
CA GLU A 268 -9.29 31.17 4.66
C GLU A 268 -8.31 30.66 5.72
N LEU A 269 -8.59 31.00 6.98
CA LEU A 269 -7.81 30.54 8.13
C LEU A 269 -8.69 29.67 9.01
N VAL A 270 -8.14 28.49 9.38
CA VAL A 270 -8.76 27.57 10.33
C VAL A 270 -7.83 27.38 11.51
N GLU A 271 -8.37 27.44 12.70
CA GLU A 271 -7.66 27.11 13.93
C GLU A 271 -8.08 25.75 14.44
N THR A 272 -7.11 24.94 14.87
CA THR A 272 -7.39 23.56 15.32
C THR A 272 -6.55 23.17 16.55
N GLU A 273 -7.13 22.35 17.42
CA GLU A 273 -6.42 21.78 18.56
C GLU A 273 -5.53 20.59 18.12
N ARG A 274 -5.98 19.83 17.14
CA ARG A 274 -5.29 18.64 16.61
C ARG A 274 -5.18 18.73 15.09
N LEU A 275 -3.97 18.52 14.60
CA LEU A 275 -3.67 18.55 13.17
C LEU A 275 -3.15 17.17 12.74
N VAL A 276 -3.81 16.55 11.78
CA VAL A 276 -3.39 15.26 11.22
C VAL A 276 -2.94 15.47 9.77
N LEU A 277 -1.68 15.16 9.47
CA LEU A 277 -1.17 15.18 8.10
C LEU A 277 -1.25 13.77 7.50
N ALA A 278 -2.20 13.59 6.58
CA ALA A 278 -2.45 12.35 5.84
C ALA A 278 -2.09 12.49 4.36
N VAL A 279 -1.06 13.28 4.06
CA VAL A 279 -0.55 13.57 2.72
C VAL A 279 0.79 12.86 2.48
N PRO A 280 1.28 12.78 1.23
CA PRO A 280 2.63 12.28 0.93
C PRO A 280 3.71 13.03 1.71
N THR A 281 4.81 12.34 1.99
CA THR A 281 5.85 12.86 2.91
C THR A 281 6.49 14.15 2.45
N ASP A 282 6.68 14.35 1.14
CA ASP A 282 7.20 15.60 0.57
C ASP A 282 6.26 16.79 0.86
N LYS A 283 4.96 16.59 0.71
CA LYS A 283 3.97 17.63 1.03
C LYS A 283 3.93 17.92 2.52
N ALA A 284 3.96 16.89 3.35
CA ALA A 284 4.05 17.06 4.80
C ALA A 284 5.34 17.80 5.20
N GLY A 285 6.49 17.44 4.61
CA GLY A 285 7.77 18.10 4.85
C GLY A 285 7.75 19.57 4.47
N GLN A 286 7.27 19.91 3.28
CA GLN A 286 7.14 21.29 2.80
C GLN A 286 6.24 22.14 3.71
N LEU A 287 5.08 21.60 4.12
CA LEU A 287 4.15 22.29 5.02
C LEU A 287 4.71 22.52 6.42
N LEU A 288 5.56 21.63 6.90
CA LEU A 288 6.13 21.71 8.24
C LEU A 288 7.52 22.37 8.29
N ALA A 289 8.16 22.60 7.14
CA ALA A 289 9.47 23.26 7.07
C ALA A 289 9.53 24.61 7.82
N PRO A 290 8.50 25.49 7.71
CA PRO A 290 8.47 26.73 8.45
C PRO A 290 8.37 26.57 9.98
N LEU A 291 7.85 25.42 10.47
CA LEU A 291 7.82 25.11 11.90
C LEU A 291 9.18 24.63 12.38
N ASN A 292 9.74 23.69 11.63
CA ASN A 292 11.04 23.10 11.90
C ASN A 292 11.61 22.47 10.63
N PRO A 293 12.71 23.00 10.06
CA PRO A 293 13.34 22.46 8.85
C PRO A 293 13.74 20.98 8.94
N ALA A 294 13.88 20.43 10.15
CA ALA A 294 14.18 19.03 10.36
C ALA A 294 13.04 18.11 9.88
N PHE A 295 11.79 18.57 9.83
CA PHE A 295 10.70 17.80 9.21
C PHE A 295 10.93 17.63 7.71
N GLU A 296 11.28 18.70 7.01
CA GLU A 296 11.55 18.64 5.57
C GLU A 296 12.72 17.69 5.28
N SER A 297 13.84 17.83 6.01
CA SER A 297 15.03 17.00 5.83
C SER A 297 14.77 15.50 6.05
N GLN A 298 13.81 15.13 6.90
CA GLN A 298 13.45 13.73 7.14
C GLN A 298 12.34 13.23 6.22
N LEU A 299 11.27 14.01 6.04
CA LEU A 299 10.10 13.60 5.28
C LEU A 299 10.36 13.61 3.77
N CYS A 300 11.05 14.62 3.23
CA CYS A 300 11.32 14.71 1.79
C CYS A 300 12.36 13.69 1.30
N THR A 301 13.09 13.03 2.19
CA THR A 301 14.04 11.96 1.84
C THR A 301 13.39 10.56 1.74
N VAL A 302 12.08 10.45 1.96
CA VAL A 302 11.34 9.21 1.67
C VAL A 302 11.10 9.13 0.17
N ASP A 303 11.77 8.20 -0.48
CA ASP A 303 11.57 7.93 -1.91
C ASP A 303 10.17 7.35 -2.17
N TYR A 304 9.62 7.61 -3.35
CA TYR A 304 8.42 6.97 -3.85
C TYR A 304 8.70 6.31 -5.20
N SER A 305 8.22 5.09 -5.38
CA SER A 305 8.26 4.47 -6.70
C SER A 305 7.21 5.08 -7.62
N ALA A 306 7.58 5.25 -8.88
CA ALA A 306 6.67 5.64 -9.95
C ALA A 306 6.10 4.39 -10.61
N VAL A 307 4.78 4.30 -10.78
CA VAL A 307 4.10 3.11 -11.30
C VAL A 307 3.08 3.47 -12.37
N GLY A 308 3.18 2.79 -13.51
CA GLY A 308 2.15 2.74 -14.52
C GLY A 308 1.27 1.50 -14.31
N VAL A 309 -0.05 1.69 -14.33
CA VAL A 309 -1.07 0.66 -14.25
C VAL A 309 -1.73 0.57 -15.61
N VAL A 310 -1.50 -0.51 -16.34
CA VAL A 310 -2.00 -0.72 -17.71
C VAL A 310 -2.98 -1.88 -17.72
N SER A 311 -4.25 -1.58 -17.89
CA SER A 311 -5.33 -2.55 -17.98
C SER A 311 -5.69 -2.79 -19.43
N LEU A 312 -5.67 -4.05 -19.87
CA LEU A 312 -5.93 -4.47 -21.23
C LEU A 312 -7.06 -5.49 -21.27
N GLY A 313 -8.05 -5.26 -22.14
CA GLY A 313 -9.16 -6.16 -22.38
C GLY A 313 -8.97 -6.94 -23.68
N TYR A 314 -9.27 -8.24 -23.65
CA TYR A 314 -9.17 -9.15 -24.79
C TYR A 314 -10.44 -9.99 -24.93
N ARG A 315 -10.75 -10.51 -26.12
CA ARG A 315 -11.70 -11.62 -26.25
C ARG A 315 -11.06 -12.88 -25.66
N LYS A 316 -11.82 -13.68 -24.94
CA LYS A 316 -11.28 -14.93 -24.33
C LYS A 316 -10.75 -15.91 -25.37
N GLU A 317 -11.38 -15.96 -26.57
CA GLU A 317 -10.94 -16.79 -27.67
C GLU A 317 -9.54 -16.44 -28.21
N ASP A 318 -9.11 -15.17 -28.04
CA ASP A 318 -7.79 -14.69 -28.45
C ASP A 318 -6.70 -14.96 -27.41
N VAL A 319 -7.05 -15.51 -26.25
CA VAL A 319 -6.11 -15.82 -25.16
C VAL A 319 -5.86 -17.32 -25.11
N GLY A 320 -4.66 -17.76 -25.48
CA GLY A 320 -4.30 -19.19 -25.49
C GLY A 320 -4.06 -19.78 -24.10
N HIS A 321 -3.75 -18.95 -23.09
CA HIS A 321 -3.59 -19.37 -21.71
C HIS A 321 -4.93 -19.40 -20.98
N SER A 322 -5.14 -20.40 -20.12
CA SER A 322 -6.41 -20.59 -19.39
C SER A 322 -6.76 -19.45 -18.41
N LEU A 323 -5.80 -18.62 -18.04
CA LEU A 323 -5.91 -17.58 -17.01
C LEU A 323 -6.47 -18.10 -15.66
N ALA A 324 -6.33 -19.40 -15.38
CA ALA A 324 -6.78 -19.98 -14.13
C ALA A 324 -5.80 -19.65 -13.00
N GLY A 325 -5.99 -18.51 -12.32
CA GLY A 325 -5.12 -18.07 -11.25
C GLY A 325 -5.17 -16.57 -10.97
N PHE A 326 -4.23 -16.14 -10.15
CA PHE A 326 -4.08 -14.74 -9.77
C PHE A 326 -3.45 -13.89 -10.87
N GLY A 327 -2.45 -14.45 -11.54
CA GLY A 327 -1.58 -13.76 -12.46
C GLY A 327 -0.12 -14.17 -12.24
N PHE A 328 0.81 -13.35 -12.71
CA PHE A 328 2.23 -13.66 -12.61
C PHE A 328 3.08 -12.45 -12.22
N LEU A 329 4.22 -12.76 -11.63
CA LEU A 329 5.28 -11.79 -11.34
C LEU A 329 6.47 -12.03 -12.27
N VAL A 330 7.22 -10.96 -12.51
CA VAL A 330 8.34 -10.96 -13.46
C VAL A 330 9.64 -10.67 -12.71
N PRO A 331 10.63 -11.58 -12.75
CA PRO A 331 11.97 -11.31 -12.25
C PRO A 331 12.67 -10.22 -13.06
N ARG A 332 13.49 -9.42 -12.42
CA ARG A 332 14.29 -8.38 -13.07
C ARG A 332 15.28 -8.96 -14.09
N SER A 333 15.79 -10.16 -13.83
CA SER A 333 16.68 -10.89 -14.74
C SER A 333 16.05 -11.22 -16.09
N SER A 334 14.72 -11.13 -16.23
CA SER A 334 14.04 -11.34 -17.52
C SER A 334 14.22 -10.19 -18.51
N GLY A 335 14.62 -9.00 -18.04
CA GLY A 335 14.79 -7.80 -18.88
C GLY A 335 13.47 -7.14 -19.33
N LEU A 336 12.31 -7.62 -18.84
CA LEU A 336 11.02 -7.02 -19.17
C LEU A 336 10.73 -5.80 -18.29
N ALA A 337 9.98 -4.84 -18.84
CA ALA A 337 9.52 -3.66 -18.13
C ALA A 337 8.30 -3.94 -17.24
N VAL A 338 7.52 -4.97 -17.54
CA VAL A 338 6.39 -5.43 -16.75
C VAL A 338 6.89 -6.04 -15.44
N LEU A 339 6.40 -5.52 -14.30
CA LEU A 339 6.70 -6.04 -12.95
C LEU A 339 5.85 -7.28 -12.62
N GLY A 340 4.67 -7.34 -13.19
CA GLY A 340 3.70 -8.42 -13.02
C GLY A 340 2.36 -8.07 -13.64
N THR A 341 1.53 -9.09 -13.81
CA THR A 341 0.19 -8.97 -14.38
C THR A 341 -0.84 -9.70 -13.54
N VAL A 342 -1.93 -9.04 -13.20
CA VAL A 342 -3.09 -9.59 -12.48
C VAL A 342 -4.17 -9.96 -13.50
N TRP A 343 -4.77 -11.14 -13.36
CA TRP A 343 -5.87 -11.61 -14.20
C TRP A 343 -7.21 -11.26 -13.56
N ASN A 344 -7.59 -9.98 -13.64
CA ASN A 344 -8.70 -9.40 -12.88
C ASN A 344 -10.03 -10.12 -13.06
N SER A 345 -10.39 -10.43 -14.32
CA SER A 345 -11.65 -11.11 -14.64
C SER A 345 -11.69 -12.58 -14.21
N SER A 346 -10.53 -13.20 -13.98
CA SER A 346 -10.43 -14.56 -13.44
C SER A 346 -10.55 -14.59 -11.93
N LEU A 347 -10.05 -13.55 -11.26
CA LEU A 347 -10.07 -13.43 -9.79
C LEU A 347 -11.42 -12.95 -9.27
N PHE A 348 -12.04 -12.02 -9.98
CA PHE A 348 -13.21 -11.33 -9.49
C PHE A 348 -14.27 -11.23 -10.59
N PRO A 349 -15.51 -11.66 -10.32
CA PRO A 349 -16.61 -11.54 -11.28
C PRO A 349 -16.94 -10.06 -11.56
N GLY A 350 -17.45 -9.79 -12.76
CA GLY A 350 -17.92 -8.46 -13.17
C GLY A 350 -16.83 -7.46 -13.53
N ARG A 351 -15.57 -7.91 -13.71
CA ARG A 351 -14.45 -7.04 -14.12
C ARG A 351 -14.37 -6.84 -15.64
N ALA A 352 -14.94 -7.73 -16.41
CA ALA A 352 -14.99 -7.65 -17.88
C ALA A 352 -16.38 -8.07 -18.37
N PRO A 353 -16.78 -7.66 -19.59
CA PRO A 353 -17.96 -8.20 -20.26
C PRO A 353 -17.89 -9.72 -20.43
N GLU A 354 -19.03 -10.34 -20.68
CA GLU A 354 -19.08 -11.77 -20.97
C GLU A 354 -18.18 -12.10 -22.19
N HIS A 355 -17.54 -13.26 -22.17
CA HIS A 355 -16.56 -13.70 -23.19
C HIS A 355 -15.30 -12.80 -23.33
N HIS A 356 -15.08 -11.89 -22.41
CA HIS A 356 -13.87 -11.05 -22.38
C HIS A 356 -13.00 -11.36 -21.15
N ALA A 357 -11.72 -11.05 -21.28
CA ALA A 357 -10.73 -11.09 -20.20
C ALA A 357 -10.19 -9.68 -19.93
N LEU A 358 -10.01 -9.33 -18.66
CA LEU A 358 -9.32 -8.12 -18.22
C LEU A 358 -8.04 -8.50 -17.50
N LEU A 359 -6.94 -7.95 -17.97
CA LEU A 359 -5.59 -8.13 -17.43
C LEU A 359 -5.05 -6.77 -17.03
N THR A 360 -4.45 -6.66 -15.85
CA THR A 360 -3.80 -5.43 -15.42
C THR A 360 -2.32 -5.68 -15.15
N SER A 361 -1.47 -5.00 -15.88
CA SER A 361 -0.01 -5.05 -15.75
C SER A 361 0.52 -3.80 -15.07
N PHE A 362 1.59 -3.98 -14.29
CA PHE A 362 2.30 -2.89 -13.65
C PHE A 362 3.65 -2.71 -14.31
N VAL A 363 4.02 -1.45 -14.57
CA VAL A 363 5.32 -1.06 -15.15
C VAL A 363 5.96 0.05 -14.31
N GLY A 364 7.28 0.21 -14.41
CA GLY A 364 8.00 1.24 -13.65
C GLY A 364 8.68 0.69 -12.40
N GLY A 365 8.30 1.23 -11.25
CA GLY A 365 8.92 0.90 -9.97
C GLY A 365 10.26 1.60 -9.75
N ALA A 366 10.87 1.34 -8.61
CA ALA A 366 12.13 1.95 -8.17
C ALA A 366 13.32 1.66 -9.10
N THR A 367 13.21 0.66 -9.95
CA THR A 367 14.31 0.17 -10.78
C THR A 367 14.21 0.55 -12.25
N ASN A 368 13.03 1.00 -12.69
CA ASN A 368 12.80 1.48 -14.06
C ASN A 368 11.77 2.63 -14.06
N PRO A 369 12.01 3.73 -13.30
CA PRO A 369 11.04 4.81 -13.17
C PRO A 369 10.76 5.55 -14.49
N GLU A 370 11.69 5.51 -15.43
CA GLU A 370 11.61 6.26 -16.69
C GLU A 370 10.52 5.72 -17.63
N VAL A 371 10.15 4.45 -17.51
CA VAL A 371 9.17 3.82 -18.42
C VAL A 371 7.81 4.51 -18.36
N ILE A 372 7.43 5.08 -17.22
CA ILE A 372 6.15 5.77 -17.07
C ILE A 372 6.07 7.13 -17.78
N LYS A 373 7.18 7.63 -18.32
CA LYS A 373 7.22 8.87 -19.12
C LYS A 373 6.75 8.66 -20.56
N GLN A 374 6.60 7.40 -20.97
CA GLN A 374 6.03 7.04 -22.26
C GLN A 374 4.55 7.45 -22.34
N SER A 375 4.07 7.71 -23.53
CA SER A 375 2.66 7.99 -23.78
C SER A 375 1.77 6.79 -23.43
N PRO A 376 0.48 6.99 -23.17
CA PRO A 376 -0.45 5.89 -22.90
C PRO A 376 -0.42 4.81 -24.00
N ASP A 377 -0.36 5.18 -25.26
CA ASP A 377 -0.33 4.23 -26.39
C ASP A 377 0.97 3.43 -26.45
N GLU A 378 2.11 4.07 -26.15
CA GLU A 378 3.40 3.38 -26.04
C GLU A 378 3.41 2.39 -24.89
N LEU A 379 2.82 2.74 -23.73
CA LEU A 379 2.68 1.84 -22.59
C LEU A 379 1.78 0.65 -22.91
N VAL A 380 0.67 0.85 -23.62
CA VAL A 380 -0.21 -0.22 -24.11
C VAL A 380 0.56 -1.15 -25.05
N ALA A 381 1.26 -0.60 -26.04
CA ALA A 381 2.05 -1.37 -26.99
C ALA A 381 3.19 -2.14 -26.31
N LEU A 382 3.89 -1.53 -25.36
CA LEU A 382 4.94 -2.15 -24.56
C LEU A 382 4.40 -3.35 -23.79
N VAL A 383 3.34 -3.14 -22.99
CA VAL A 383 2.75 -4.20 -22.17
C VAL A 383 2.22 -5.32 -23.04
N HIS A 384 1.45 -5.00 -24.09
CA HIS A 384 0.92 -6.02 -25.00
C HIS A 384 2.04 -6.88 -25.60
N ARG A 385 3.11 -6.24 -26.12
CA ARG A 385 4.27 -6.93 -26.70
C ARG A 385 4.93 -7.89 -25.70
N GLU A 386 5.10 -7.47 -24.44
CA GLU A 386 5.76 -8.27 -23.42
C GLU A 386 4.92 -9.43 -22.90
N ILE A 387 3.59 -9.24 -22.71
CA ILE A 387 2.74 -10.31 -22.20
C ILE A 387 2.25 -11.27 -23.31
N LYS A 388 2.25 -10.84 -24.57
CA LYS A 388 1.75 -11.64 -25.71
C LYS A 388 2.31 -13.06 -25.76
N PRO A 389 3.64 -13.28 -25.75
CA PRO A 389 4.19 -14.63 -25.78
C PRO A 389 3.91 -15.44 -24.50
N LEU A 390 3.78 -14.78 -23.35
CA LEU A 390 3.63 -15.43 -22.04
C LEU A 390 2.26 -16.07 -21.85
N ILE A 391 1.22 -15.44 -22.40
CA ILE A 391 -0.17 -15.91 -22.31
C ILE A 391 -0.77 -16.24 -23.67
N GLN A 392 0.08 -16.32 -24.70
CA GLN A 392 -0.27 -16.76 -26.05
C GLN A 392 -1.41 -15.95 -26.67
N LEU A 393 -1.31 -14.62 -26.62
CA LEU A 393 -2.28 -13.74 -27.26
C LEU A 393 -2.20 -13.85 -28.79
N ARG A 394 -3.35 -13.95 -29.44
CA ARG A 394 -3.46 -14.01 -30.91
C ARG A 394 -3.63 -12.61 -31.49
N GLU A 395 -4.53 -11.83 -30.91
CA GLU A 395 -4.90 -10.50 -31.39
C GLU A 395 -4.46 -9.39 -30.41
N GLY A 396 -4.62 -8.14 -30.80
CA GLY A 396 -4.41 -6.96 -29.98
C GLY A 396 -5.49 -6.76 -28.93
N PRO A 397 -5.28 -5.87 -27.95
CA PRO A 397 -6.30 -5.53 -26.97
C PRO A 397 -7.45 -4.74 -27.65
N ILE A 398 -8.68 -5.07 -27.27
CA ILE A 398 -9.90 -4.37 -27.71
C ILE A 398 -10.36 -3.29 -26.72
N PHE A 399 -9.73 -3.24 -25.58
CA PHE A 399 -9.93 -2.23 -24.53
C PHE A 399 -8.58 -1.93 -23.89
N SER A 400 -8.33 -0.67 -23.55
CA SER A 400 -7.18 -0.26 -22.78
C SER A 400 -7.53 0.87 -21.81
N ASN A 401 -6.89 0.85 -20.65
CA ASN A 401 -6.87 1.96 -19.69
C ASN A 401 -5.47 2.08 -19.11
N VAL A 402 -4.95 3.28 -19.05
CA VAL A 402 -3.63 3.58 -18.51
C VAL A 402 -3.75 4.62 -17.41
N SER A 403 -3.22 4.31 -16.24
CA SER A 403 -3.10 5.23 -15.13
C SER A 403 -1.64 5.33 -14.71
N VAL A 404 -1.13 6.55 -14.59
CA VAL A 404 0.26 6.81 -14.20
C VAL A 404 0.30 7.50 -12.86
N TRP A 405 1.06 6.92 -11.94
CA TRP A 405 1.28 7.44 -10.59
C TRP A 405 2.77 7.75 -10.38
N PRO A 406 3.20 9.01 -10.58
CA PRO A 406 4.60 9.39 -10.41
C PRO A 406 5.14 9.15 -8.99
N ARG A 407 4.24 9.13 -8.02
CA ARG A 407 4.53 8.89 -6.59
C ARG A 407 3.51 7.89 -6.03
N ALA A 408 3.68 6.63 -6.41
CA ALA A 408 2.73 5.57 -6.06
C ALA A 408 2.96 5.03 -4.64
N LEU A 409 4.13 4.44 -4.39
CA LEU A 409 4.39 3.70 -3.16
C LEU A 409 5.66 4.23 -2.47
N PRO A 410 5.58 4.59 -1.18
CA PRO A 410 6.75 4.96 -0.40
C PRO A 410 7.71 3.78 -0.31
N GLN A 411 8.99 4.05 -0.45
CA GLN A 411 10.06 3.07 -0.39
C GLN A 411 10.64 3.02 1.02
N TYR A 412 10.51 1.88 1.65
CA TYR A 412 11.05 1.62 2.98
C TYR A 412 12.52 1.24 2.89
N ASN A 413 13.32 2.14 2.31
CA ASN A 413 14.74 1.94 2.09
C ASN A 413 15.52 1.89 3.42
N LEU A 414 16.77 1.44 3.35
CA LEU A 414 17.68 1.43 4.50
C LEU A 414 17.64 2.78 5.24
N GLY A 415 17.58 2.73 6.56
CA GLY A 415 17.43 3.89 7.44
C GLY A 415 15.99 4.38 7.64
N HIS A 416 14.98 3.78 7.00
CA HIS A 416 13.57 4.22 7.13
C HIS A 416 13.07 4.24 8.58
N THR A 417 13.37 3.21 9.36
CA THR A 417 12.97 3.14 10.78
C THR A 417 13.63 4.26 11.61
N ALA A 418 14.90 4.56 11.35
CA ALA A 418 15.59 5.65 12.03
C ALA A 418 15.00 7.02 11.66
N ARG A 419 14.63 7.20 10.39
CA ARG A 419 13.95 8.39 9.88
C ARG A 419 12.61 8.62 10.57
N LEU A 420 11.77 7.58 10.69
CA LEU A 420 10.50 7.66 11.41
C LEU A 420 10.73 8.04 12.89
N GLY A 421 11.73 7.45 13.53
CA GLY A 421 12.11 7.81 14.90
C GLY A 421 12.56 9.27 15.06
N ALA A 422 13.26 9.83 14.07
CA ALA A 422 13.63 11.25 14.04
C ALA A 422 12.41 12.15 13.85
N ILE A 423 11.48 11.78 12.96
CA ILE A 423 10.21 12.50 12.76
C ILE A 423 9.41 12.52 14.08
N ASP A 424 9.29 11.40 14.78
CA ASP A 424 8.58 11.33 16.06
C ASP A 424 9.22 12.18 17.15
N LYS A 425 10.54 12.24 17.19
CA LYS A 425 11.29 13.14 18.07
C LYS A 425 10.93 14.61 17.83
N HIS A 426 10.92 15.04 16.56
CA HIS A 426 10.56 16.41 16.22
C HIS A 426 9.09 16.71 16.49
N ARG A 427 8.20 15.73 16.19
CA ARG A 427 6.77 15.83 16.48
C ARG A 427 6.47 16.07 17.96
N ALA A 428 7.26 15.50 18.86
CA ALA A 428 7.07 15.65 20.32
C ALA A 428 7.11 17.12 20.80
N ALA A 429 7.80 17.98 20.05
CA ALA A 429 7.82 19.43 20.35
C ALA A 429 6.52 20.16 19.92
N TYR A 430 5.63 19.49 19.18
CA TYR A 430 4.38 20.05 18.66
C TYR A 430 3.18 19.20 19.12
N PRO A 431 2.75 19.32 20.39
CA PRO A 431 1.60 18.59 20.90
C PRO A 431 0.36 18.85 20.07
N GLY A 432 -0.33 17.80 19.66
CA GLY A 432 -1.49 17.90 18.77
C GLY A 432 -1.18 17.70 17.28
N LEU A 433 0.10 17.55 16.89
CA LEU A 433 0.48 17.16 15.52
C LEU A 433 0.52 15.63 15.40
N TYR A 434 -0.11 15.08 14.36
CA TYR A 434 -0.17 13.65 14.06
C TYR A 434 0.13 13.38 12.59
N PHE A 435 0.60 12.17 12.29
CA PHE A 435 0.83 11.69 10.94
C PHE A 435 0.00 10.43 10.66
N ALA A 436 -0.58 10.36 9.47
CA ALA A 436 -1.23 9.17 8.97
C ALA A 436 -0.85 8.95 7.50
N GLY A 437 -0.58 7.71 7.10
CA GLY A 437 -0.20 7.44 5.71
C GLY A 437 0.51 6.12 5.51
N ASN A 438 0.61 5.74 4.25
CA ASN A 438 1.19 4.48 3.82
C ASN A 438 2.71 4.37 4.03
N TYR A 439 3.39 5.46 4.37
CA TYR A 439 4.83 5.50 4.64
C TYR A 439 5.22 5.11 6.08
N LEU A 440 4.25 4.93 6.97
CA LEU A 440 4.52 4.66 8.39
C LEU A 440 4.65 3.15 8.70
N ASN A 441 3.62 2.36 8.42
CA ASN A 441 3.56 0.95 8.86
C ASN A 441 3.25 -0.05 7.73
N GLY A 442 3.21 0.39 6.48
CA GLY A 442 2.94 -0.45 5.31
C GLY A 442 1.96 0.18 4.33
N PRO A 443 2.13 -0.07 3.02
CA PRO A 443 1.32 0.56 1.99
C PRO A 443 -0.04 -0.11 1.77
N ALA A 444 -0.31 -1.26 2.40
CA ALA A 444 -1.56 -2.00 2.20
C ALA A 444 -2.77 -1.24 2.79
N ILE A 445 -3.90 -1.25 2.08
CA ILE A 445 -5.14 -0.58 2.48
C ILE A 445 -5.53 -0.94 3.92
N GLY A 446 -5.51 -2.24 4.27
CA GLY A 446 -5.85 -2.69 5.62
C GLY A 446 -4.92 -2.13 6.71
N THR A 447 -3.63 -2.00 6.40
CA THR A 447 -2.63 -1.41 7.31
C THR A 447 -2.84 0.09 7.48
N CYS A 448 -3.15 0.80 6.38
CA CYS A 448 -3.46 2.23 6.41
C CYS A 448 -4.72 2.50 7.27
N VAL A 449 -5.76 1.67 7.12
CA VAL A 449 -6.99 1.75 7.94
C VAL A 449 -6.67 1.49 9.42
N GLU A 450 -5.95 0.42 9.73
CA GLU A 450 -5.59 0.09 11.11
C GLU A 450 -4.80 1.21 11.79
N GLN A 451 -3.84 1.79 11.08
CA GLN A 451 -3.06 2.91 11.59
C GLN A 451 -3.90 4.17 11.77
N ALA A 452 -4.77 4.49 10.81
CA ALA A 452 -5.65 5.65 10.90
C ALA A 452 -6.60 5.57 12.11
N LEU A 453 -7.14 4.38 12.38
CA LEU A 453 -7.96 4.13 13.59
C LEU A 453 -7.15 4.29 14.87
N ARG A 454 -5.86 3.89 14.89
CA ARG A 454 -4.97 4.10 16.02
C ARG A 454 -4.71 5.58 16.27
N VAL A 455 -4.42 6.36 15.22
CA VAL A 455 -4.24 7.81 15.33
C VAL A 455 -5.52 8.47 15.86
N ALA A 456 -6.68 8.08 15.37
CA ALA A 456 -7.94 8.60 15.87
C ALA A 456 -8.18 8.27 17.36
N ASP A 457 -7.82 7.06 17.80
CA ASP A 457 -7.93 6.67 19.22
C ASP A 457 -6.94 7.43 20.11
N GLU A 458 -5.69 7.64 19.67
CA GLU A 458 -4.72 8.50 20.35
C GLU A 458 -5.26 9.93 20.53
N ILE A 459 -5.85 10.50 19.49
CA ILE A 459 -6.48 11.83 19.54
C ILE A 459 -7.65 11.82 20.53
N ARG A 460 -8.54 10.85 20.45
CA ARG A 460 -9.68 10.72 21.36
C ARG A 460 -9.24 10.67 22.83
N VAL A 461 -8.24 9.87 23.14
CA VAL A 461 -7.67 9.77 24.49
C VAL A 461 -7.05 11.12 24.93
N SER A 462 -6.42 11.85 24.01
CA SER A 462 -5.82 13.15 24.32
C SER A 462 -6.84 14.27 24.61
N PHE A 463 -8.11 14.09 24.28
CA PHE A 463 -9.20 14.99 24.67
C PHE A 463 -9.86 14.62 26.00
N ALA A 464 -9.70 13.35 26.43
CA ALA A 464 -10.25 12.87 27.68
C ALA A 464 -9.36 13.16 28.91
N ASN A 465 -8.07 13.42 28.67
CA ASN A 465 -7.07 13.79 29.66
C ASN A 465 -6.84 15.31 29.65
#